data_200e08a13d874cc8192e2f5f406b82db
#
_entry.id   200e08a13d874cc8192e2f5f406b82db
#
_cell.length_a   1.000
_cell.length_b   1.000
_cell.length_c   1.000
_cell.angle_alpha   90.00
_cell.angle_beta   90.00
_cell.angle_gamma   90.00
#
_symmetry.space_group_name_H-M   'P 1'
#
loop_
_entity.id
_entity.type
_entity.pdbx_description
1 polymer ?
#
loop_
_entity_poly.entity_id
_entity_poly.type
_entity_poly.pdbx_seq_one_letter_code
_entity_poly.pdbx_strand_id
1 'polypeptide(L)'
;MSHDNRISRVTRDQIRAARTADLCRYLESCHPALFKRTGHSLYMKEKDSVYIKDGIPGYMDFASGRHGNSVDFLMEYLHYGFVDAVLALSIADSGSSAVPQIRRETGNGHFSPPPCASKPFTALHKYLHGRGMPPWIISRMEDEGILYQERIHGNAVFITPQEDYCEIRGTYGGSANHFHSCRKTSADRFWYVTSSDEQPRIAFICEAAIDAVSLMLLRKEAVDTEPSVYISIGGVSNQKAIERVKRRMPTVIAVDNDAAGERCREMNRDVFSLIPSCKDWNEDLLNGVFDAAVH
;
A
#
# COMPACT_ATOMS: atom_id res chain seq x y z
N MET A 1 30.43 22.81 -5.29
CA MET A 1 30.29 22.21 -3.92
C MET A 1 29.38 21.02 -4.05
N SER A 2 29.96 19.83 -3.97
CA SER A 2 29.27 18.54 -4.18
C SER A 2 28.39 18.23 -2.98
N HIS A 3 27.07 18.20 -3.15
CA HIS A 3 26.19 17.63 -2.15
C HIS A 3 26.27 16.09 -2.25
N ASP A 4 26.96 15.53 -1.26
CA ASP A 4 27.10 14.08 -1.02
C ASP A 4 25.73 13.52 -0.65
N ASN A 5 25.03 12.94 -1.61
CA ASN A 5 23.73 12.27 -1.43
C ASN A 5 23.99 10.86 -0.90
N ARG A 6 24.36 10.76 0.39
CA ARG A 6 24.52 9.48 1.09
C ARG A 6 23.16 8.86 1.31
N ILE A 7 22.77 7.95 0.43
CA ILE A 7 21.71 6.98 0.72
C ILE A 7 22.15 6.23 1.98
N SER A 8 21.43 6.42 3.09
CA SER A 8 21.68 5.69 4.36
C SER A 8 21.54 4.20 4.13
N ARG A 9 22.67 3.52 3.88
CA ARG A 9 22.70 2.06 3.82
C ARG A 9 22.88 1.52 5.23
N VAL A 10 21.94 0.69 5.68
CA VAL A 10 22.08 -0.03 6.95
C VAL A 10 23.01 -1.24 6.77
N THR A 11 23.84 -1.50 7.78
CA THR A 11 24.77 -2.65 7.80
C THR A 11 24.04 -3.94 8.19
N ARG A 12 24.66 -5.10 7.90
CA ARG A 12 24.11 -6.40 8.33
C ARG A 12 23.98 -6.50 9.85
N ASP A 13 24.90 -5.91 10.59
CA ASP A 13 24.87 -5.92 12.06
C ASP A 13 23.74 -5.03 12.60
N GLN A 14 23.51 -3.87 12.02
CA GLN A 14 22.35 -3.04 12.35
C GLN A 14 21.02 -3.76 12.07
N ILE A 15 20.90 -4.45 10.94
CA ILE A 15 19.71 -5.25 10.62
C ILE A 15 19.51 -6.36 11.65
N ARG A 16 20.57 -7.06 12.05
CA ARG A 16 20.50 -8.14 13.04
C ARG A 16 20.07 -7.59 14.41
N ALA A 17 20.70 -6.52 14.88
CA ALA A 17 20.36 -5.87 16.14
C ALA A 17 18.89 -5.36 16.13
N ALA A 18 18.46 -4.68 15.07
CA ALA A 18 17.10 -4.17 14.96
C ALA A 18 16.03 -5.28 14.97
N ARG A 19 16.30 -6.43 14.34
CA ARG A 19 15.36 -7.58 14.36
C ARG A 19 15.17 -8.17 15.75
N THR A 20 16.15 -8.05 16.62
CA THR A 20 16.11 -8.58 17.99
C THR A 20 15.92 -7.48 19.04
N ALA A 21 15.69 -6.25 18.64
CA ALA A 21 15.45 -5.12 19.53
C ALA A 21 14.19 -5.32 20.39
N ASP A 22 14.19 -4.79 21.61
CA ASP A 22 13.04 -4.79 22.51
C ASP A 22 11.92 -3.90 21.93
N LEU A 23 10.97 -4.56 21.28
CA LEU A 23 9.84 -3.89 20.64
C LEU A 23 8.93 -3.22 21.65
N CYS A 24 8.67 -3.83 22.82
CA CYS A 24 7.86 -3.23 23.86
C CYS A 24 8.43 -1.89 24.32
N ARG A 25 9.71 -1.87 24.67
CA ARG A 25 10.42 -0.67 25.10
C ARG A 25 10.38 0.42 24.05
N TYR A 26 10.63 0.08 22.79
CA TYR A 26 10.56 1.02 21.68
C TYR A 26 9.17 1.65 21.54
N LEU A 27 8.13 0.84 21.53
CA LEU A 27 6.76 1.29 21.31
C LEU A 27 6.24 2.15 22.46
N GLU A 28 6.58 1.84 23.70
CA GLU A 28 6.23 2.67 24.86
C GLU A 28 6.93 4.03 24.84
N SER A 29 8.17 4.07 24.37
CA SER A 29 8.93 5.32 24.29
C SER A 29 8.47 6.21 23.12
N CYS A 30 8.19 5.61 21.96
CA CYS A 30 7.98 6.34 20.71
C CYS A 30 6.51 6.45 20.31
N HIS A 31 5.66 5.49 20.72
CA HIS A 31 4.25 5.38 20.29
C HIS A 31 3.26 5.07 21.43
N PRO A 32 3.39 5.66 22.64
CA PRO A 32 2.58 5.28 23.81
C PRO A 32 1.07 5.45 23.59
N ALA A 33 0.68 6.36 22.72
CA ALA A 33 -0.73 6.62 22.42
C ALA A 33 -1.41 5.46 21.67
N LEU A 34 -0.67 4.64 20.94
CA LEU A 34 -1.21 3.57 20.08
C LEU A 34 -1.40 2.24 20.82
N PHE A 35 -0.80 2.09 22.01
CA PHE A 35 -0.75 0.80 22.73
C PHE A 35 -1.37 0.91 24.13
N LYS A 36 -1.82 -0.25 24.61
CA LYS A 36 -2.29 -0.47 25.98
C LYS A 36 -1.44 -1.57 26.59
N ARG A 37 -0.84 -1.29 27.77
CA ARG A 37 -0.10 -2.30 28.54
C ARG A 37 -1.08 -3.12 29.39
N THR A 38 -0.89 -4.43 29.40
CA THR A 38 -1.58 -5.36 30.30
C THR A 38 -0.56 -6.36 30.81
N GLY A 39 -0.11 -6.21 32.07
CA GLY A 39 0.97 -7.00 32.65
C GLY A 39 2.28 -6.84 31.88
N HIS A 40 2.81 -7.96 31.41
CA HIS A 40 4.07 -8.04 30.64
C HIS A 40 3.86 -7.96 29.12
N SER A 41 2.80 -7.29 28.67
CA SER A 41 2.48 -7.28 27.24
C SER A 41 1.85 -5.98 26.80
N LEU A 42 2.05 -5.64 25.52
CA LEU A 42 1.40 -4.53 24.82
C LEU A 42 0.37 -5.06 23.84
N TYR A 43 -0.76 -4.38 23.77
CA TYR A 43 -1.82 -4.60 22.80
C TYR A 43 -2.05 -3.32 22.00
N MET A 44 -2.24 -3.44 20.69
CA MET A 44 -2.56 -2.30 19.85
C MET A 44 -4.02 -1.90 20.08
N LYS A 45 -4.29 -0.60 20.39
CA LYS A 45 -5.64 -0.13 20.75
C LYS A 45 -6.65 -0.26 19.62
N GLU A 46 -6.21 -0.06 18.38
CA GLU A 46 -7.07 -0.16 17.19
C GLU A 46 -7.22 -1.60 16.69
N LYS A 47 -6.36 -2.52 17.16
CA LYS A 47 -6.35 -3.93 16.77
C LYS A 47 -5.86 -4.78 17.95
N ASP A 48 -6.74 -5.11 18.86
CA ASP A 48 -6.46 -5.82 20.10
C ASP A 48 -5.96 -7.27 19.93
N SER A 49 -6.12 -7.82 18.72
CA SER A 49 -5.53 -9.12 18.33
C SER A 49 -4.01 -9.08 18.21
N VAL A 50 -3.41 -7.88 18.09
CA VAL A 50 -1.95 -7.69 17.96
C VAL A 50 -1.32 -7.62 19.34
N TYR A 51 -0.49 -8.60 19.61
CA TYR A 51 0.14 -8.86 20.90
C TYR A 51 1.65 -8.80 20.80
N ILE A 52 2.28 -8.07 21.72
CA ILE A 52 3.74 -7.93 21.84
C ILE A 52 4.10 -8.21 23.30
N LYS A 53 5.05 -9.14 23.52
CA LYS A 53 5.42 -9.59 24.86
C LYS A 53 6.81 -9.06 25.25
N ASP A 54 6.95 -8.60 26.51
CA ASP A 54 8.23 -8.16 27.07
C ASP A 54 9.32 -9.24 26.89
N GLY A 55 10.49 -8.81 26.47
CA GLY A 55 11.65 -9.68 26.30
C GLY A 55 11.59 -10.64 25.12
N ILE A 56 10.52 -10.58 24.31
CA ILE A 56 10.42 -11.35 23.07
C ILE A 56 10.46 -10.36 21.90
N PRO A 57 11.50 -10.39 21.04
CA PRO A 57 11.59 -9.51 19.91
C PRO A 57 10.57 -9.90 18.84
N GLY A 58 9.57 -9.01 18.63
CA GLY A 58 8.54 -9.20 17.62
C GLY A 58 7.12 -9.20 18.17
N TYR A 59 6.19 -9.71 17.37
CA TYR A 59 4.76 -9.65 17.63
C TYR A 59 4.02 -10.93 17.18
N MET A 60 2.80 -11.08 17.67
CA MET A 60 1.82 -12.06 17.20
C MET A 60 0.48 -11.35 16.98
N ASP A 61 -0.15 -11.55 15.85
CA ASP A 61 -1.52 -11.18 15.56
C ASP A 61 -2.41 -12.43 15.59
N PHE A 62 -3.17 -12.59 16.65
CA PHE A 62 -4.00 -13.78 16.85
C PHE A 62 -5.19 -13.87 15.89
N ALA A 63 -5.66 -12.76 15.33
CA ALA A 63 -6.77 -12.76 14.39
C ALA A 63 -6.35 -13.29 13.01
N SER A 64 -5.12 -12.97 12.57
CA SER A 64 -4.60 -13.38 11.26
C SER A 64 -3.60 -14.53 11.32
N GLY A 65 -3.13 -14.92 12.52
CA GLY A 65 -2.03 -15.87 12.71
C GLY A 65 -0.65 -15.34 12.31
N ARG A 66 -0.56 -14.05 11.97
CA ARG A 66 0.71 -13.43 11.56
C ARG A 66 1.61 -13.20 12.75
N HIS A 67 2.89 -13.36 12.52
CA HIS A 67 3.94 -13.06 13.48
C HIS A 67 5.20 -12.58 12.75
N GLY A 68 6.05 -11.84 13.43
CA GLY A 68 7.27 -11.32 12.85
C GLY A 68 8.20 -10.73 13.91
N ASN A 69 9.37 -10.30 13.49
CA ASN A 69 10.35 -9.63 14.36
C ASN A 69 10.03 -8.14 14.53
N SER A 70 10.84 -7.42 15.31
CA SER A 70 10.60 -5.99 15.61
C SER A 70 10.64 -5.10 14.37
N VAL A 71 11.46 -5.40 13.37
CA VAL A 71 11.50 -4.66 12.09
C VAL A 71 10.22 -4.91 11.30
N ASP A 72 9.78 -6.16 11.21
CA ASP A 72 8.54 -6.53 10.51
C ASP A 72 7.34 -5.81 11.12
N PHE A 73 7.30 -5.69 12.44
CA PHE A 73 6.25 -4.94 13.14
C PHE A 73 6.19 -3.47 12.71
N LEU A 74 7.34 -2.78 12.73
CA LEU A 74 7.39 -1.37 12.35
C LEU A 74 6.97 -1.16 10.89
N MET A 75 7.34 -2.08 10.02
CA MET A 75 6.95 -2.03 8.61
C MET A 75 5.45 -2.30 8.41
N GLU A 76 4.91 -3.33 9.05
CA GLU A 76 3.53 -3.79 8.83
C GLU A 76 2.49 -2.89 9.52
N TYR A 77 2.72 -2.54 10.78
CA TYR A 77 1.73 -1.83 11.59
C TYR A 77 1.98 -0.33 11.74
N LEU A 78 3.22 0.10 11.62
CA LEU A 78 3.59 1.53 11.73
C LEU A 78 4.03 2.14 10.40
N HIS A 79 4.04 1.34 9.32
CA HIS A 79 4.33 1.77 7.95
C HIS A 79 5.71 2.42 7.76
N TYR A 80 6.70 1.96 8.52
CA TYR A 80 8.09 2.38 8.34
C TYR A 80 8.68 1.77 7.06
N GLY A 81 9.55 2.51 6.37
CA GLY A 81 10.46 1.90 5.40
C GLY A 81 11.46 0.97 6.08
N PHE A 82 11.97 -0.06 5.39
CA PHE A 82 12.91 -1.02 5.98
C PHE A 82 14.12 -0.35 6.64
N VAL A 83 14.77 0.59 5.94
CA VAL A 83 15.93 1.33 6.45
C VAL A 83 15.57 2.13 7.69
N ASP A 84 14.43 2.82 7.66
CA ASP A 84 13.96 3.65 8.77
C ASP A 84 13.59 2.80 9.99
N ALA A 85 12.95 1.64 9.78
CA ALA A 85 12.65 0.69 10.83
C ALA A 85 13.93 0.17 11.52
N VAL A 86 14.96 -0.20 10.71
CA VAL A 86 16.25 -0.65 11.24
C VAL A 86 16.94 0.46 12.02
N LEU A 87 16.99 1.67 11.50
CA LEU A 87 17.62 2.82 12.18
C LEU A 87 16.89 3.18 13.48
N ALA A 88 15.56 3.23 13.45
CA ALA A 88 14.73 3.56 14.61
C ALA A 88 14.97 2.57 15.78
N LEU A 89 14.99 1.27 15.50
CA LEU A 89 15.22 0.23 16.50
C LEU A 89 16.68 0.20 16.98
N SER A 90 17.66 0.49 16.10
CA SER A 90 19.08 0.51 16.47
C SER A 90 19.44 1.64 17.44
N ILE A 91 18.76 2.78 17.35
CA ILE A 91 18.97 3.94 18.23
C ILE A 91 18.37 3.68 19.61
N ALA A 92 17.20 3.05 19.67
CA ALA A 92 16.53 2.74 20.93
C ALA A 92 17.32 1.77 21.81
N ASP A 93 18.10 0.86 21.23
CA ASP A 93 18.92 -0.13 21.95
C ASP A 93 20.22 0.48 22.52
N SER A 94 20.71 1.57 21.93
CA SER A 94 21.97 2.22 22.35
C SER A 94 21.85 3.13 23.58
N GLY A 95 20.69 3.23 24.23
CA GLY A 95 20.51 3.99 25.49
C GLY A 95 20.66 5.52 25.36
N SER A 96 20.77 6.04 24.16
CA SER A 96 20.84 7.48 23.89
C SER A 96 19.46 8.11 24.02
N SER A 97 19.33 9.03 24.96
CA SER A 97 18.07 9.76 25.28
C SER A 97 17.60 10.75 24.20
N ALA A 98 18.27 10.80 23.07
CA ALA A 98 17.86 11.56 21.91
C ALA A 98 17.19 10.65 20.90
N VAL A 99 15.93 10.31 21.14
CA VAL A 99 15.07 9.76 20.09
C VAL A 99 14.96 10.82 19.00
N PRO A 100 15.46 10.59 17.78
CA PRO A 100 15.10 11.45 16.69
C PRO A 100 13.57 11.32 16.59
N GLN A 101 12.86 12.39 16.83
CA GLN A 101 11.48 12.48 16.36
C GLN A 101 11.57 12.36 14.85
N ILE A 102 11.43 11.14 14.36
CA ILE A 102 11.12 10.93 12.94
C ILE A 102 9.78 11.62 12.77
N ARG A 103 9.84 12.86 12.30
CA ARG A 103 8.67 13.60 11.89
C ARG A 103 7.93 12.64 10.97
N ARG A 104 6.72 12.24 11.39
CA ARG A 104 5.70 11.86 10.40
C ARG A 104 5.72 13.02 9.42
N GLU A 105 6.15 12.78 8.21
CA GLU A 105 6.04 13.76 7.13
C GLU A 105 4.55 13.99 6.89
N THR A 106 3.95 14.81 7.74
CA THR A 106 2.77 15.56 7.36
C THR A 106 3.26 16.58 6.34
N GLY A 107 3.19 16.18 5.07
CA GLY A 107 3.24 17.00 3.89
C GLY A 107 4.04 18.31 3.92
N ASN A 108 5.36 18.22 3.85
CA ASN A 108 6.26 19.20 3.21
C ASN A 108 7.58 18.52 2.81
N GLY A 109 7.63 17.19 2.76
CA GLY A 109 8.72 16.42 2.21
C GLY A 109 8.64 16.40 0.68
N HIS A 110 9.74 16.62 0.03
CA HIS A 110 9.86 16.43 -1.42
C HIS A 110 9.42 14.99 -1.75
N PHE A 111 8.36 14.83 -2.57
CA PHE A 111 7.93 13.52 -3.04
C PHE A 111 9.10 12.87 -3.79
N SER A 112 9.49 11.69 -3.37
CA SER A 112 10.58 10.94 -3.98
C SER A 112 10.10 9.51 -4.26
N PRO A 113 9.76 9.20 -5.52
CA PRO A 113 9.40 7.84 -5.90
C PRO A 113 10.64 6.94 -5.84
N PRO A 114 10.47 5.61 -5.70
CA PRO A 114 11.58 4.67 -5.78
C PRO A 114 12.30 4.77 -7.13
N PRO A 115 13.63 4.59 -7.17
CA PRO A 115 14.38 4.69 -8.43
C PRO A 115 13.98 3.58 -9.39
N CYS A 116 13.74 3.94 -10.65
CA CYS A 116 13.40 3.01 -11.73
C CYS A 116 14.57 2.08 -12.06
N ALA A 117 14.29 0.83 -12.33
CA ALA A 117 15.24 -0.14 -12.88
C ALA A 117 15.48 0.11 -14.38
N SER A 118 16.54 -0.52 -14.91
CA SER A 118 16.71 -0.60 -16.37
C SER A 118 15.78 -1.69 -16.94
N LYS A 119 15.19 -1.45 -18.11
CA LYS A 119 14.42 -2.46 -18.84
C LYS A 119 15.36 -3.63 -19.27
N PRO A 120 14.85 -4.87 -19.37
CA PRO A 120 13.46 -5.29 -19.22
C PRO A 120 13.05 -5.45 -17.75
N PHE A 121 11.78 -5.17 -17.43
CA PHE A 121 11.20 -5.27 -16.08
C PHE A 121 10.73 -6.70 -15.76
N THR A 122 11.63 -7.65 -15.75
CA THR A 122 11.29 -9.09 -15.67
C THR A 122 10.50 -9.48 -14.42
N ALA A 123 10.84 -8.94 -13.25
CA ALA A 123 10.13 -9.27 -12.01
C ALA A 123 8.71 -8.68 -12.01
N LEU A 124 8.57 -7.45 -12.50
CA LEU A 124 7.29 -6.77 -12.68
C LEU A 124 6.36 -7.57 -13.60
N HIS A 125 6.84 -7.92 -14.81
CA HIS A 125 6.05 -8.68 -15.77
C HIS A 125 5.62 -10.03 -15.23
N LYS A 126 6.54 -10.79 -14.61
CA LYS A 126 6.21 -12.08 -14.00
C LYS A 126 5.13 -11.94 -12.91
N TYR A 127 5.25 -10.91 -12.08
CA TYR A 127 4.31 -10.65 -10.99
C TYR A 127 2.92 -10.29 -11.52
N LEU A 128 2.82 -9.30 -12.41
CA LEU A 128 1.53 -8.84 -12.93
C LEU A 128 0.86 -9.88 -13.84
N HIS A 129 1.65 -10.66 -14.58
CA HIS A 129 1.12 -11.79 -15.34
C HIS A 129 0.52 -12.86 -14.41
N GLY A 130 1.17 -13.14 -13.27
CA GLY A 130 0.63 -13.99 -12.23
C GLY A 130 -0.64 -13.43 -11.55
N ARG A 131 -0.90 -12.13 -11.71
CA ARG A 131 -2.13 -11.45 -11.29
C ARG A 131 -3.21 -11.38 -12.38
N GLY A 132 -3.04 -12.16 -13.47
CA GLY A 132 -4.00 -12.21 -14.56
C GLY A 132 -3.95 -11.04 -15.54
N MET A 133 -2.97 -10.14 -15.43
CA MET A 133 -2.84 -9.00 -16.33
C MET A 133 -2.18 -9.42 -17.65
N PRO A 134 -2.83 -9.23 -18.80
CA PRO A 134 -2.25 -9.57 -20.10
C PRO A 134 -1.09 -8.63 -20.47
N PRO A 135 -0.12 -9.07 -21.28
CA PRO A 135 1.07 -8.29 -21.63
C PRO A 135 0.75 -6.90 -22.20
N TRP A 136 -0.31 -6.76 -22.98
CA TRP A 136 -0.65 -5.50 -23.63
C TRP A 136 -0.99 -4.38 -22.65
N ILE A 137 -1.66 -4.69 -21.50
CA ILE A 137 -1.97 -3.66 -20.50
C ILE A 137 -0.73 -3.28 -19.70
N ILE A 138 0.13 -4.25 -19.40
CA ILE A 138 1.41 -3.99 -18.71
C ILE A 138 2.26 -3.05 -19.55
N SER A 139 2.47 -3.37 -20.84
CA SER A 139 3.25 -2.53 -21.78
C SER A 139 2.62 -1.15 -21.95
N ARG A 140 1.30 -1.05 -22.07
CA ARG A 140 0.60 0.23 -22.13
C ARG A 140 0.90 1.11 -20.92
N MET A 141 0.77 0.57 -19.71
CA MET A 141 1.03 1.31 -18.47
C MET A 141 2.52 1.73 -18.35
N GLU A 142 3.44 0.90 -18.85
CA GLU A 142 4.87 1.27 -18.91
C GLU A 142 5.13 2.40 -19.91
N ASP A 143 4.49 2.37 -21.08
CA ASP A 143 4.65 3.37 -22.14
C ASP A 143 4.00 4.70 -21.74
N GLU A 144 2.89 4.66 -21.00
CA GLU A 144 2.26 5.83 -20.38
C GLU A 144 3.06 6.38 -19.17
N GLY A 145 4.10 5.68 -18.73
CA GLY A 145 4.94 6.09 -17.59
C GLY A 145 4.24 5.99 -16.23
N ILE A 146 3.15 5.23 -16.13
CA ILE A 146 2.38 5.04 -14.89
C ILE A 146 2.70 3.74 -14.15
N LEU A 147 3.65 2.95 -14.68
CA LEU A 147 4.11 1.70 -14.11
C LEU A 147 5.59 1.47 -14.41
N TYR A 148 6.36 1.07 -13.42
CA TYR A 148 7.74 0.62 -13.61
C TYR A 148 8.19 -0.35 -12.50
N GLN A 149 9.34 -1.01 -12.74
CA GLN A 149 10.01 -1.83 -11.72
C GLN A 149 11.00 -1.00 -10.93
N GLU A 150 10.90 -1.05 -9.61
CA GLU A 150 11.87 -0.45 -8.70
C GLU A 150 13.23 -1.18 -8.78
N ARG A 151 14.34 -0.40 -8.74
CA ARG A 151 15.68 -0.90 -9.02
C ARG A 151 16.28 -1.79 -7.93
N ILE A 152 15.96 -1.56 -6.66
CA ILE A 152 16.67 -2.19 -5.54
C ILE A 152 16.06 -3.55 -5.20
N HIS A 153 14.74 -3.61 -5.09
CA HIS A 153 14.02 -4.81 -4.66
C HIS A 153 13.16 -5.43 -5.76
N GLY A 154 13.11 -4.79 -6.95
CA GLY A 154 12.29 -5.27 -8.04
C GLY A 154 10.79 -5.09 -7.86
N ASN A 155 10.35 -4.27 -6.91
CA ASN A 155 8.95 -4.01 -6.64
C ASN A 155 8.24 -3.38 -7.84
N ALA A 156 6.94 -3.65 -7.99
CA ALA A 156 6.08 -2.92 -8.92
C ALA A 156 5.74 -1.55 -8.33
N VAL A 157 5.91 -0.49 -9.12
CA VAL A 157 5.58 0.89 -8.74
C VAL A 157 4.55 1.43 -9.70
N PHE A 158 3.36 1.67 -9.19
CA PHE A 158 2.28 2.39 -9.86
C PHE A 158 2.40 3.87 -9.49
N ILE A 159 2.67 4.74 -10.45
CA ILE A 159 3.00 6.16 -10.22
C ILE A 159 2.11 7.05 -11.09
N THR A 160 1.79 8.24 -10.59
CA THR A 160 1.14 9.26 -11.41
C THR A 160 2.15 9.96 -12.32
N PRO A 161 1.75 10.40 -13.54
CA PRO A 161 2.63 11.16 -14.43
C PRO A 161 3.18 12.46 -13.79
N GLN A 162 2.46 13.02 -12.80
CA GLN A 162 2.85 14.22 -12.06
C GLN A 162 3.84 13.92 -10.94
N GLU A 163 4.18 12.65 -10.71
CA GLU A 163 5.03 12.20 -9.60
C GLU A 163 4.58 12.74 -8.24
N ASP A 164 3.28 12.75 -7.98
CA ASP A 164 2.69 13.24 -6.74
C ASP A 164 2.03 12.13 -5.90
N TYR A 165 1.98 10.90 -6.44
CA TYR A 165 1.51 9.69 -5.79
C TYR A 165 2.20 8.46 -6.39
N CYS A 166 2.57 7.51 -5.55
CA CYS A 166 2.89 6.15 -6.01
C CYS A 166 2.43 5.08 -5.00
N GLU A 167 2.03 3.95 -5.56
CA GLU A 167 1.74 2.71 -4.85
C GLU A 167 2.81 1.68 -5.20
N ILE A 168 3.38 1.03 -4.19
CA ILE A 168 4.50 0.10 -4.34
C ILE A 168 4.03 -1.28 -3.90
N ARG A 169 4.22 -2.29 -4.75
CA ARG A 169 3.88 -3.69 -4.49
C ARG A 169 5.08 -4.60 -4.61
N GLY A 170 5.32 -5.43 -3.58
CA GLY A 170 6.36 -6.45 -3.63
C GLY A 170 6.07 -7.49 -4.70
N THR A 171 7.08 -7.81 -5.53
CA THR A 171 6.99 -8.81 -6.60
C THR A 171 7.54 -10.18 -6.19
N TYR A 172 8.27 -10.23 -5.07
CA TYR A 172 8.86 -11.45 -4.52
C TYR A 172 8.16 -11.87 -3.23
N GLY A 173 7.88 -13.16 -3.10
CA GLY A 173 7.31 -13.76 -1.90
C GLY A 173 6.10 -14.66 -2.24
N GLY A 174 6.01 -15.82 -1.57
CA GLY A 174 4.79 -16.63 -1.61
C GLY A 174 3.62 -15.87 -0.97
N SER A 175 2.42 -16.35 -1.13
CA SER A 175 1.10 -15.74 -0.88
C SER A 175 0.88 -15.03 0.49
N ALA A 176 1.85 -15.00 1.38
CA ALA A 176 1.65 -14.50 2.75
C ALA A 176 2.20 -13.09 3.04
N ASN A 177 3.13 -12.53 2.25
CA ASN A 177 3.78 -11.25 2.57
C ASN A 177 4.13 -10.44 1.32
N HIS A 178 3.13 -9.86 0.68
CA HIS A 178 3.40 -8.86 -0.35
C HIS A 178 3.60 -7.48 0.32
N PHE A 179 4.83 -6.97 0.21
CA PHE A 179 5.12 -5.59 0.61
C PHE A 179 4.15 -4.63 -0.11
N HIS A 180 3.51 -3.76 0.66
CA HIS A 180 2.63 -2.71 0.16
C HIS A 180 2.96 -1.39 0.84
N SER A 181 3.09 -0.33 0.06
CA SER A 181 3.31 1.02 0.57
C SER A 181 2.74 2.05 -0.40
N CYS A 182 2.23 3.16 0.11
CA CYS A 182 1.82 4.31 -0.67
C CYS A 182 2.62 5.54 -0.26
N ARG A 183 3.09 6.33 -1.24
CA ARG A 183 3.69 7.64 -1.02
C ARG A 183 2.89 8.68 -1.78
N LYS A 184 2.62 9.82 -1.17
CA LYS A 184 1.81 10.88 -1.76
C LYS A 184 2.18 12.26 -1.21
N THR A 185 2.07 13.30 -2.05
CA THR A 185 2.34 14.69 -1.67
C THR A 185 1.22 15.28 -0.80
N SER A 186 -0.01 14.80 -0.97
CA SER A 186 -1.17 15.20 -0.16
C SER A 186 -2.19 14.08 -0.04
N ALA A 187 -3.07 14.17 0.95
CA ALA A 187 -4.02 13.12 1.29
C ALA A 187 -5.09 12.87 0.22
N ASP A 188 -5.28 13.78 -0.73
CA ASP A 188 -6.26 13.69 -1.80
C ASP A 188 -5.69 13.13 -3.12
N ARG A 189 -4.44 12.68 -3.11
CA ARG A 189 -3.79 12.08 -4.28
C ARG A 189 -4.15 10.60 -4.42
N PHE A 190 -4.15 10.14 -5.67
CA PHE A 190 -4.51 8.78 -6.06
C PHE A 190 -3.84 8.42 -7.40
N TRP A 191 -3.67 7.14 -7.65
CA TRP A 191 -3.28 6.61 -8.95
C TRP A 191 -4.50 6.27 -9.81
N TYR A 192 -4.36 6.26 -11.13
CA TYR A 192 -5.45 5.92 -12.04
C TYR A 192 -4.97 5.33 -13.36
N VAL A 193 -5.87 4.59 -14.02
CA VAL A 193 -5.75 4.11 -15.40
C VAL A 193 -7.09 4.33 -16.12
N THR A 194 -7.05 4.63 -17.42
CA THR A 194 -8.23 4.85 -18.24
C THR A 194 -8.55 3.64 -19.13
N SER A 195 -9.82 3.41 -19.45
CA SER A 195 -10.24 2.33 -20.36
C SER A 195 -9.87 2.60 -21.83
N SER A 196 -9.79 3.88 -22.20
CA SER A 196 -9.48 4.36 -23.56
C SER A 196 -8.81 5.73 -23.51
N ASP A 197 -8.43 6.24 -24.68
CA ASP A 197 -7.85 7.59 -24.85
C ASP A 197 -8.92 8.70 -24.83
N GLU A 198 -10.20 8.34 -24.83
CA GLU A 198 -11.29 9.28 -24.71
C GLU A 198 -11.41 9.85 -23.30
N GLN A 199 -11.99 11.06 -23.20
CA GLN A 199 -12.26 11.68 -21.90
C GLN A 199 -13.20 10.79 -21.07
N PRO A 200 -12.78 10.35 -19.88
CA PRO A 200 -13.61 9.50 -19.03
C PRO A 200 -14.86 10.23 -18.54
N ARG A 201 -15.99 9.52 -18.57
CA ARG A 201 -17.30 10.02 -18.15
C ARG A 201 -17.71 9.55 -16.77
N ILE A 202 -17.08 8.45 -16.28
CA ILE A 202 -17.38 7.83 -15.00
C ILE A 202 -16.09 7.35 -14.33
N ALA A 203 -16.01 7.47 -13.01
CA ALA A 203 -14.90 6.99 -12.20
C ALA A 203 -15.30 5.76 -11.37
N PHE A 204 -14.46 4.75 -11.36
CA PHE A 204 -14.54 3.59 -10.46
C PHE A 204 -13.42 3.70 -9.43
N ILE A 205 -13.78 3.77 -8.15
CA ILE A 205 -12.83 3.90 -7.05
C ILE A 205 -12.57 2.54 -6.42
N CYS A 206 -11.36 2.03 -6.59
CA CYS A 206 -10.84 0.80 -6.03
C CYS A 206 -9.89 1.07 -4.87
N GLU A 207 -9.64 0.06 -4.05
CA GLU A 207 -8.71 0.18 -2.93
C GLU A 207 -7.26 0.26 -3.38
N ALA A 208 -6.86 -0.56 -4.35
CA ALA A 208 -5.51 -0.70 -4.84
C ALA A 208 -5.38 -0.64 -6.37
N ALA A 209 -4.17 -0.35 -6.87
CA ALA A 209 -3.91 -0.24 -8.31
C ALA A 209 -4.14 -1.57 -9.05
N ILE A 210 -3.83 -2.70 -8.43
CA ILE A 210 -4.09 -4.02 -9.01
C ILE A 210 -5.59 -4.23 -9.22
N ASP A 211 -6.42 -3.86 -8.23
CA ASP A 211 -7.88 -3.99 -8.32
C ASP A 211 -8.47 -3.05 -9.36
N ALA A 212 -7.94 -1.84 -9.47
CA ALA A 212 -8.36 -0.88 -10.49
C ALA A 212 -8.11 -1.41 -11.92
N VAL A 213 -6.94 -2.01 -12.17
CA VAL A 213 -6.63 -2.64 -13.47
C VAL A 213 -7.49 -3.89 -13.69
N SER A 214 -7.68 -4.71 -12.65
CA SER A 214 -8.49 -5.93 -12.73
C SER A 214 -9.94 -5.64 -13.08
N LEU A 215 -10.56 -4.66 -12.40
CA LEU A 215 -11.92 -4.22 -12.71
C LEU A 215 -12.03 -3.66 -14.12
N MET A 216 -11.05 -2.88 -14.58
CA MET A 216 -11.01 -2.40 -15.95
C MET A 216 -11.01 -3.54 -16.96
N LEU A 217 -10.21 -4.58 -16.74
CA LEU A 217 -10.15 -5.76 -17.62
C LEU A 217 -11.47 -6.54 -17.62
N LEU A 218 -12.03 -6.83 -16.45
CA LEU A 218 -13.32 -7.52 -16.32
C LEU A 218 -14.45 -6.78 -17.04
N ARG A 219 -14.53 -5.47 -16.86
CA ARG A 219 -15.56 -4.66 -17.51
C ARG A 219 -15.38 -4.58 -19.02
N LYS A 220 -14.15 -4.54 -19.51
CA LYS A 220 -13.85 -4.53 -20.95
C LYS A 220 -14.33 -5.80 -21.64
N GLU A 221 -14.24 -6.95 -20.98
CA GLU A 221 -14.67 -8.24 -21.54
C GLU A 221 -16.20 -8.43 -21.48
N ALA A 222 -16.85 -7.85 -20.48
CA ALA A 222 -18.26 -8.11 -20.21
C ALA A 222 -19.23 -7.16 -20.93
N VAL A 223 -18.83 -5.92 -21.20
CA VAL A 223 -19.75 -4.87 -21.70
C VAL A 223 -19.01 -3.88 -22.62
N ASP A 224 -19.72 -3.40 -23.64
CA ASP A 224 -19.29 -2.21 -24.41
C ASP A 224 -19.39 -0.98 -23.50
N THR A 225 -18.26 -0.60 -22.90
CA THR A 225 -18.24 0.32 -21.76
C THR A 225 -17.99 1.75 -22.19
N GLU A 226 -18.70 2.70 -21.58
CA GLU A 226 -18.38 4.11 -21.68
C GLU A 226 -16.93 4.39 -21.25
N PRO A 227 -16.26 5.40 -21.87
CA PRO A 227 -14.94 5.84 -21.43
C PRO A 227 -14.89 6.07 -19.92
N SER A 228 -14.05 5.32 -19.23
CA SER A 228 -14.05 5.23 -17.78
C SER A 228 -12.63 5.42 -17.22
N VAL A 229 -12.52 5.92 -16.00
CA VAL A 229 -11.28 5.97 -15.23
C VAL A 229 -11.39 5.05 -14.01
N TYR A 230 -10.37 4.26 -13.79
CA TYR A 230 -10.24 3.33 -12.66
C TYR A 230 -9.17 3.84 -11.72
N ILE A 231 -9.54 4.10 -10.49
CA ILE A 231 -8.75 4.87 -9.52
C ILE A 231 -8.37 3.98 -8.35
N SER A 232 -7.09 3.96 -7.99
CA SER A 232 -6.61 3.42 -6.73
C SER A 232 -6.43 4.55 -5.71
N ILE A 233 -7.07 4.44 -4.58
CA ILE A 233 -6.94 5.40 -3.47
C ILE A 233 -5.87 5.00 -2.44
N GLY A 234 -5.25 3.83 -2.59
CA GLY A 234 -4.21 3.31 -1.70
C GLY A 234 -4.71 3.02 -0.28
N GLY A 235 -5.93 2.51 -0.19
CA GLY A 235 -6.63 2.14 1.04
C GLY A 235 -7.88 2.97 1.30
N VAL A 236 -8.93 2.31 1.78
CA VAL A 236 -10.29 2.87 1.98
C VAL A 236 -10.36 4.04 2.98
N SER A 237 -9.34 4.25 3.79
CA SER A 237 -9.24 5.41 4.70
C SER A 237 -9.01 6.74 3.97
N ASN A 238 -8.68 6.72 2.67
CA ASN A 238 -8.38 7.92 1.90
C ASN A 238 -9.65 8.63 1.38
N GLN A 239 -10.54 9.02 2.29
CA GLN A 239 -11.82 9.69 1.98
C GLN A 239 -11.64 11.02 1.24
N LYS A 240 -10.51 11.73 1.46
CA LYS A 240 -10.24 12.98 0.73
C LYS A 240 -10.04 12.77 -0.77
N ALA A 241 -9.47 11.63 -1.17
CA ALA A 241 -9.36 11.27 -2.58
C ALA A 241 -10.75 10.99 -3.19
N ILE A 242 -11.59 10.23 -2.48
CA ILE A 242 -12.98 9.95 -2.89
C ILE A 242 -13.75 11.24 -3.12
N GLU A 243 -13.75 12.13 -2.14
CA GLU A 243 -14.43 13.43 -2.22
C GLU A 243 -13.90 14.32 -3.36
N ARG A 244 -12.62 14.24 -3.66
CA ARG A 244 -12.03 14.96 -4.80
C ARG A 244 -12.56 14.45 -6.13
N VAL A 245 -12.73 13.13 -6.28
CA VAL A 245 -13.26 12.52 -7.51
C VAL A 245 -14.74 12.83 -7.67
N LYS A 246 -15.55 12.60 -6.62
CA LYS A 246 -17.00 12.86 -6.60
C LYS A 246 -17.36 14.28 -7.03
N ARG A 247 -16.54 15.28 -6.70
CA ARG A 247 -16.74 16.67 -7.12
C ARG A 247 -16.50 16.93 -8.60
N ARG A 248 -15.90 15.99 -9.33
CA ARG A 248 -15.45 16.20 -10.72
C ARG A 248 -16.26 15.40 -11.73
N MET A 249 -16.74 14.21 -11.34
CA MET A 249 -17.46 13.33 -12.26
C MET A 249 -18.32 12.30 -11.51
N PRO A 250 -19.31 11.71 -12.21
CA PRO A 250 -20.03 10.54 -11.71
C PRO A 250 -19.06 9.47 -11.19
N THR A 251 -19.36 8.92 -10.03
CA THR A 251 -18.43 8.04 -9.30
C THR A 251 -19.15 6.79 -8.83
N VAL A 252 -18.46 5.65 -8.90
CA VAL A 252 -18.88 4.36 -8.34
C VAL A 252 -17.83 3.91 -7.34
N ILE A 253 -18.23 3.54 -6.14
CA ILE A 253 -17.36 2.93 -5.14
C ILE A 253 -17.20 1.43 -5.47
N ALA A 254 -16.00 1.01 -5.81
CA ALA A 254 -15.67 -0.35 -6.23
C ALA A 254 -14.53 -0.92 -5.37
N VAL A 255 -14.65 -0.78 -4.05
CA VAL A 255 -13.67 -1.28 -3.07
C VAL A 255 -13.94 -2.74 -2.71
N ASP A 256 -12.99 -3.38 -2.02
CA ASP A 256 -12.98 -4.79 -1.66
C ASP A 256 -14.26 -5.24 -0.92
N ASN A 257 -14.58 -6.52 -1.02
CA ASN A 257 -15.70 -7.16 -0.35
C ASN A 257 -15.28 -7.64 1.05
N ASP A 258 -14.93 -6.69 1.90
CA ASP A 258 -14.57 -6.94 3.30
C ASP A 258 -15.19 -5.88 4.23
N ALA A 259 -14.98 -6.02 5.54
CA ALA A 259 -15.52 -5.10 6.53
C ALA A 259 -15.00 -3.64 6.38
N ALA A 260 -13.82 -3.43 5.82
CA ALA A 260 -13.29 -2.09 5.58
C ALA A 260 -13.93 -1.46 4.34
N GLY A 261 -14.11 -2.26 3.28
CA GLY A 261 -14.85 -1.86 2.08
C GLY A 261 -16.31 -1.57 2.38
N GLU A 262 -16.97 -2.36 3.24
CA GLU A 262 -18.35 -2.11 3.67
C GLU A 262 -18.49 -0.74 4.36
N ARG A 263 -17.61 -0.45 5.32
CA ARG A 263 -17.59 0.87 5.98
C ARG A 263 -17.34 2.01 4.99
N CYS A 264 -16.49 1.80 3.98
CA CYS A 264 -16.26 2.80 2.94
C CYS A 264 -17.51 3.05 2.09
N ARG A 265 -18.23 2.00 1.69
CA ARG A 265 -19.52 2.10 1.00
C ARG A 265 -20.58 2.81 1.85
N GLU A 266 -20.65 2.49 3.13
CA GLU A 266 -21.56 3.14 4.08
C GLU A 266 -21.30 4.65 4.21
N MET A 267 -20.04 5.07 4.25
CA MET A 267 -19.68 6.48 4.28
C MET A 267 -19.96 7.22 2.97
N ASN A 268 -20.16 6.50 1.86
CA ASN A 268 -20.37 7.06 0.53
C ASN A 268 -21.69 6.60 -0.11
N ARG A 269 -22.77 6.48 0.67
CA ARG A 269 -24.10 6.05 0.22
C ARG A 269 -24.78 6.98 -0.79
N ASP A 270 -24.21 8.14 -1.02
CA ASP A 270 -24.67 9.13 -1.99
C ASP A 270 -24.26 8.80 -3.44
N VAL A 271 -23.45 7.77 -3.65
CA VAL A 271 -23.05 7.26 -4.97
C VAL A 271 -23.24 5.74 -5.04
N PHE A 272 -23.32 5.21 -6.27
CA PHE A 272 -23.47 3.78 -6.49
C PHE A 272 -22.24 3.00 -6.01
N SER A 273 -22.47 1.78 -5.59
CA SER A 273 -21.41 0.83 -5.25
C SER A 273 -21.45 -0.38 -6.18
N LEU A 274 -20.26 -0.87 -6.53
CA LEU A 274 -20.03 -2.12 -7.23
C LEU A 274 -19.17 -3.01 -6.30
N ILE A 275 -19.62 -4.23 -6.04
CA ILE A 275 -18.98 -5.13 -5.08
C ILE A 275 -18.43 -6.34 -5.83
N PRO A 276 -17.13 -6.72 -5.64
CA PRO A 276 -16.61 -7.95 -6.23
C PRO A 276 -17.30 -9.18 -5.67
N SER A 277 -17.43 -10.21 -6.48
CA SER A 277 -18.04 -11.50 -6.08
C SER A 277 -17.15 -12.28 -5.11
N CYS A 278 -15.83 -12.21 -5.32
CA CYS A 278 -14.83 -12.73 -4.40
C CYS A 278 -14.43 -11.65 -3.38
N LYS A 279 -13.23 -11.75 -2.82
CA LYS A 279 -12.71 -10.80 -1.85
C LYS A 279 -12.38 -9.44 -2.48
N ASP A 280 -11.72 -9.46 -3.63
CA ASP A 280 -11.26 -8.29 -4.36
C ASP A 280 -11.39 -8.50 -5.89
N TRP A 281 -11.22 -7.43 -6.67
CA TRP A 281 -11.34 -7.49 -8.13
C TRP A 281 -10.26 -8.32 -8.80
N ASN A 282 -9.09 -8.45 -8.18
CA ASN A 282 -8.05 -9.31 -8.73
C ASN A 282 -8.37 -10.79 -8.56
N GLU A 283 -9.01 -11.17 -7.47
CA GLU A 283 -9.50 -12.53 -7.27
C GLU A 283 -10.62 -12.86 -8.26
N ASP A 284 -11.55 -11.93 -8.52
CA ASP A 284 -12.58 -12.09 -9.56
C ASP A 284 -11.95 -12.29 -10.95
N LEU A 285 -10.95 -11.48 -11.30
CA LEU A 285 -10.23 -11.60 -12.58
C LEU A 285 -9.55 -12.96 -12.71
N LEU A 286 -8.87 -13.43 -11.68
CA LEU A 286 -8.18 -14.71 -11.69
C LEU A 286 -9.14 -15.90 -11.78
N ASN A 287 -10.33 -15.78 -11.21
CA ASN A 287 -11.37 -16.81 -11.25
C ASN A 287 -12.28 -16.72 -12.49
N GLY A 288 -12.11 -15.69 -13.32
CA GLY A 288 -12.96 -15.45 -14.49
C GLY A 288 -14.42 -15.17 -14.12
N VAL A 289 -14.65 -14.52 -12.96
CA VAL A 289 -15.99 -14.20 -12.45
C VAL A 289 -16.23 -12.70 -12.61
N PHE A 290 -17.36 -12.33 -13.22
CA PHE A 290 -17.84 -10.96 -13.24
C PHE A 290 -19.37 -10.97 -13.10
N ASP A 291 -19.82 -11.16 -11.88
CA ASP A 291 -21.24 -11.01 -11.48
C ASP A 291 -21.31 -10.00 -10.33
N ALA A 292 -20.98 -8.76 -10.66
CA ALA A 292 -20.87 -7.72 -9.66
C ALA A 292 -22.25 -7.17 -9.26
N ALA A 293 -22.60 -7.28 -7.99
CA ALA A 293 -23.81 -6.68 -7.45
C ALA A 293 -23.69 -5.16 -7.45
N VAL A 294 -24.70 -4.49 -8.03
CA VAL A 294 -24.83 -3.03 -8.02
C VAL A 294 -25.77 -2.66 -6.88
N HIS A 295 -25.31 -1.81 -5.97
CA HIS A 295 -26.06 -1.31 -4.81
C HIS A 295 -26.11 0.22 -4.74
#